data_fcd14580116745437accedbc97734a33
#
_entry.id   fcd14580116745437accedbc97734a33
#
_cell.length_a   1.000
_cell.length_b   1.000
_cell.length_c   1.000
_cell.angle_alpha   90.00
_cell.angle_beta   90.00
_cell.angle_gamma   90.00
#
_symmetry.space_group_name_H-M   'P 1'
#
loop_
_entity.id
_entity.type
_entity.pdbx_description
1 polymer ?
#
loop_
_entity_poly.entity_id
_entity_poly.type
_entity_poly.pdbx_seq_one_letter_code
_entity_poly.pdbx_strand_id
1 'polypeptide(L)'
;MADATFDAVIVGGGNKALFLAMYLVKYGGMSVGIFERRHEIGGCLCTEEISAPGFRGNDHANIILPWYYGPVWRDFPEFWDYGGQWEQHLCSDGFVFRDNETCLAIYSDKHDPTQERTAREVARFSKSDAEKWLKMAALERSDEWQNVQMDTLFNPAEMRLAPEFMDRQMALYGKLMEAGFMPDGVVLSGSVLRVAREWYESQELQSCILRFAVSSVTDINQPGDGINALGMAVTLPTIGFIRGGTHQVAHAAHQVLVQNGCKFSTHADVDKILIENGQATGIRLTDGSEIAARKIVVSAGMSPWQLCFDLVGREHIDEMMAKRVDLLEASFGCLMWYVFALHEAPKYKAEAFNPDIHDCLWLGLQPDPDPMHIARECMYERMLQFPPLEDYCPTVTCHSLVDPSYAPPGKHVAQSEQLGPPAGYYDEKQWLEMKKRYAEELLGIWEQYAPNMTWDNIIGVDTNSPYDSLRMKNLAPHGTMAGIDHPIYQMQANRPTPELANHRMPIKNLYCTGGCWHVGSNAGAAESYNCYKIIASDLGLGKPWEEPGKEEPASLVQNLWEIRKKVQASASGQT
;
A
#
# COMPACT_ATOMS: atom_id res chain seq x y z
N MET A 1 12.65 36.92 -13.02
CA MET A 1 12.14 36.86 -11.63
C MET A 1 11.20 35.66 -11.60
N ALA A 2 11.25 34.85 -10.55
CA ALA A 2 10.33 33.72 -10.44
C ALA A 2 8.87 34.20 -10.36
N ASP A 3 7.95 33.43 -10.93
CA ASP A 3 6.52 33.75 -10.99
C ASP A 3 5.84 33.56 -9.62
N ALA A 4 6.38 32.66 -8.78
CA ALA A 4 5.98 32.47 -7.39
C ALA A 4 7.18 32.05 -6.52
N THR A 5 7.04 32.21 -5.19
CA THR A 5 8.09 31.87 -4.24
C THR A 5 7.52 31.27 -2.97
N PHE A 6 8.06 30.11 -2.54
CA PHE A 6 7.69 29.41 -1.30
C PHE A 6 8.95 29.07 -0.48
N ASP A 7 8.77 28.70 0.80
CA ASP A 7 9.87 28.13 1.58
C ASP A 7 10.18 26.71 1.12
N ALA A 8 9.13 25.91 0.87
CA ALA A 8 9.23 24.57 0.31
C ALA A 8 8.39 24.45 -0.97
N VAL A 9 8.98 23.89 -2.02
CA VAL A 9 8.33 23.57 -3.29
C VAL A 9 8.29 22.04 -3.43
N ILE A 10 7.10 21.48 -3.63
CA ILE A 10 6.90 20.03 -3.73
C ILE A 10 6.45 19.68 -5.16
N VAL A 11 7.16 18.75 -5.78
CA VAL A 11 6.87 18.19 -7.11
C VAL A 11 6.02 16.94 -6.94
N GLY A 12 4.80 16.96 -7.51
CA GLY A 12 3.77 15.94 -7.38
C GLY A 12 2.80 16.22 -6.24
N GLY A 13 1.52 15.82 -6.41
CA GLY A 13 0.41 16.02 -5.48
C GLY A 13 -0.20 14.71 -4.95
N GLY A 14 0.52 13.59 -5.03
CA GLY A 14 0.10 12.30 -4.47
C GLY A 14 0.10 12.30 -2.93
N ASN A 15 -0.41 11.21 -2.33
CA ASN A 15 -0.51 11.07 -0.87
C ASN A 15 0.81 11.37 -0.13
N LYS A 16 1.95 11.00 -0.70
CA LYS A 16 3.27 11.25 -0.10
C LYS A 16 3.58 12.75 -0.03
N ALA A 17 3.24 13.50 -1.06
CA ALA A 17 3.36 14.96 -1.06
C ALA A 17 2.45 15.61 -0.02
N LEU A 18 1.19 15.15 0.07
CA LEU A 18 0.19 15.70 0.98
C LEU A 18 0.61 15.52 2.44
N PHE A 19 0.99 14.31 2.84
CA PHE A 19 1.41 14.05 4.22
C PHE A 19 2.70 14.80 4.59
N LEU A 20 3.69 14.83 3.70
CA LEU A 20 4.90 15.62 3.95
C LEU A 20 4.58 17.11 4.13
N ALA A 21 3.75 17.66 3.25
CA ALA A 21 3.32 19.05 3.31
C ALA A 21 2.61 19.39 4.63
N MET A 22 1.77 18.48 5.17
CA MET A 22 1.12 18.67 6.46
C MET A 22 2.14 18.94 7.59
N TYR A 23 3.22 18.16 7.63
CA TYR A 23 4.29 18.36 8.61
C TYR A 23 5.08 19.65 8.35
N LEU A 24 5.40 19.95 7.08
CA LEU A 24 6.15 21.16 6.72
C LEU A 24 5.39 22.45 7.07
N VAL A 25 4.07 22.48 6.89
CA VAL A 25 3.28 23.67 7.25
C VAL A 25 3.07 23.79 8.75
N LYS A 26 2.67 22.72 9.44
CA LYS A 26 2.29 22.76 10.86
C LYS A 26 3.50 22.81 11.79
N TYR A 27 4.44 21.90 11.63
CA TYR A 27 5.61 21.77 12.50
C TYR A 27 6.85 22.47 11.94
N GLY A 28 6.96 22.57 10.62
CA GLY A 28 8.04 23.31 9.95
C GLY A 28 7.82 24.81 9.84
N GLY A 29 6.59 25.28 10.01
CA GLY A 29 6.23 26.70 9.86
C GLY A 29 6.56 27.27 8.48
N MET A 30 6.56 26.43 7.42
CA MET A 30 6.94 26.80 6.07
C MET A 30 5.74 27.22 5.24
N SER A 31 5.92 28.19 4.35
CA SER A 31 5.03 28.36 3.21
C SER A 31 5.32 27.26 2.19
N VAL A 32 4.29 26.50 1.79
CA VAL A 32 4.42 25.32 0.91
C VAL A 32 3.60 25.51 -0.36
N GLY A 33 4.22 25.24 -1.52
CA GLY A 33 3.57 25.12 -2.82
C GLY A 33 3.69 23.68 -3.34
N ILE A 34 2.56 23.07 -3.72
CA ILE A 34 2.47 21.73 -4.33
C ILE A 34 2.11 21.89 -5.80
N PHE A 35 2.87 21.23 -6.69
CA PHE A 35 2.71 21.30 -8.14
C PHE A 35 2.38 19.91 -8.70
N GLU A 36 1.14 19.73 -9.16
CA GLU A 36 0.59 18.48 -9.64
C GLU A 36 0.24 18.59 -11.15
N ARG A 37 0.68 17.60 -11.94
CA ARG A 37 0.43 17.59 -13.39
C ARG A 37 -1.02 17.28 -13.76
N ARG A 38 -1.73 16.51 -12.92
CA ARG A 38 -3.14 16.16 -13.14
C ARG A 38 -4.08 17.30 -12.71
N HIS A 39 -5.36 17.07 -12.96
CA HIS A 39 -6.43 18.00 -12.56
C HIS A 39 -6.73 17.96 -11.05
N GLU A 40 -6.31 16.90 -10.36
CA GLU A 40 -6.57 16.65 -8.94
C GLU A 40 -5.36 16.09 -8.19
N ILE A 41 -5.39 16.18 -6.87
CA ILE A 41 -4.43 15.62 -5.93
C ILE A 41 -4.86 14.24 -5.43
N GLY A 42 -3.95 13.48 -4.80
CA GLY A 42 -4.23 12.17 -4.19
C GLY A 42 -3.46 11.02 -4.82
N GLY A 43 -3.05 11.16 -6.09
CA GLY A 43 -2.28 10.12 -6.79
C GLY A 43 -3.08 8.82 -6.95
N CYS A 44 -2.57 7.71 -6.36
CA CYS A 44 -3.23 6.40 -6.38
C CYS A 44 -4.31 6.23 -5.29
N LEU A 45 -4.51 7.21 -4.41
CA LEU A 45 -5.68 7.27 -3.52
C LEU A 45 -6.80 8.00 -4.24
N CYS A 46 -7.51 7.28 -5.10
CA CYS A 46 -8.61 7.85 -5.85
C CYS A 46 -9.82 6.90 -5.89
N THR A 47 -11.00 7.51 -5.80
CA THR A 47 -12.31 6.84 -5.80
C THR A 47 -13.22 7.65 -6.70
N GLU A 48 -13.56 7.10 -7.86
CA GLU A 48 -14.25 7.81 -8.93
C GLU A 48 -15.42 6.99 -9.50
N GLU A 49 -16.32 7.63 -10.23
CA GLU A 49 -17.43 6.97 -10.94
C GLU A 49 -16.96 6.44 -12.31
N ILE A 50 -16.07 5.44 -12.30
CA ILE A 50 -15.37 4.97 -13.51
C ILE A 50 -16.13 3.90 -14.29
N SER A 51 -16.91 3.02 -13.63
CA SER A 51 -17.64 1.93 -14.29
C SER A 51 -19.01 2.33 -14.79
N ALA A 52 -19.73 3.18 -14.05
CA ALA A 52 -21.00 3.76 -14.43
C ALA A 52 -21.34 4.97 -13.54
N PRO A 53 -22.16 5.94 -13.99
CA PRO A 53 -22.61 7.06 -13.15
C PRO A 53 -23.31 6.60 -11.88
N GLY A 54 -22.91 7.15 -10.73
CA GLY A 54 -23.41 6.80 -9.40
C GLY A 54 -22.73 5.56 -8.77
N PHE A 55 -21.80 4.89 -9.46
CA PHE A 55 -21.05 3.75 -8.98
C PHE A 55 -19.59 4.13 -8.76
N ARG A 56 -19.17 4.22 -7.51
CA ARG A 56 -17.82 4.60 -7.14
C ARG A 56 -16.90 3.38 -7.08
N GLY A 57 -15.72 3.46 -7.67
CA GLY A 57 -14.68 2.44 -7.61
C GLY A 57 -13.36 3.05 -7.20
N ASN A 58 -12.57 2.31 -6.44
CA ASN A 58 -11.16 2.64 -6.24
C ASN A 58 -10.39 2.14 -7.47
N ASP A 59 -9.79 3.04 -8.22
CA ASP A 59 -9.09 2.63 -9.45
C ASP A 59 -7.67 2.07 -9.19
N HIS A 60 -7.20 2.14 -7.94
CA HIS A 60 -5.92 1.60 -7.47
C HIS A 60 -6.05 1.11 -6.02
N ALA A 61 -5.50 1.83 -5.03
CA ALA A 61 -5.52 1.39 -3.63
C ALA A 61 -6.95 1.17 -3.12
N ASN A 62 -7.26 -0.01 -2.59
CA ASN A 62 -8.59 -0.41 -2.15
C ASN A 62 -8.63 -0.91 -0.70
N ILE A 63 -7.53 -1.42 -0.16
CA ILE A 63 -7.38 -1.80 1.24
C ILE A 63 -6.39 -0.89 1.96
N ILE A 64 -6.61 -0.68 3.26
CA ILE A 64 -5.77 0.18 4.10
C ILE A 64 -5.47 -0.53 5.41
N LEU A 65 -4.21 -0.52 5.80
CA LEU A 65 -3.75 -1.08 7.06
C LEU A 65 -3.77 -0.02 8.17
N PRO A 66 -4.10 -0.39 9.42
CA PRO A 66 -4.34 0.59 10.48
C PRO A 66 -3.11 1.43 10.83
N TRP A 67 -1.92 0.91 10.65
CA TRP A 67 -0.67 1.64 10.92
C TRP A 67 -0.26 2.62 9.80
N TYR A 68 -0.87 2.56 8.60
CA TYR A 68 -0.49 3.44 7.50
C TYR A 68 -0.49 4.92 7.84
N TYR A 69 -1.40 5.35 8.71
CA TYR A 69 -1.57 6.74 9.09
C TYR A 69 -1.29 7.01 10.57
N GLY A 70 -0.59 6.10 11.27
CA GLY A 70 -0.31 6.22 12.71
C GLY A 70 0.19 7.60 13.15
N PRO A 71 1.28 8.13 12.58
CA PRO A 71 1.76 9.48 12.92
C PRO A 71 0.76 10.58 12.53
N VAL A 72 0.04 10.43 11.40
CA VAL A 72 -0.91 11.44 10.93
C VAL A 72 -2.10 11.55 11.90
N TRP A 73 -2.68 10.45 12.33
CA TRP A 73 -3.78 10.46 13.31
C TRP A 73 -3.36 11.01 14.68
N ARG A 74 -2.10 10.75 15.10
CA ARG A 74 -1.54 11.28 16.36
C ARG A 74 -1.31 12.79 16.29
N ASP A 75 -0.72 13.27 15.19
CA ASP A 75 -0.24 14.65 15.07
C ASP A 75 -1.27 15.61 14.46
N PHE A 76 -2.28 15.07 13.78
CA PHE A 76 -3.36 15.80 13.11
C PHE A 76 -4.71 15.15 13.43
N PRO A 77 -5.23 15.26 14.66
CA PRO A 77 -6.51 14.63 15.03
C PRO A 77 -7.67 15.09 14.14
N GLU A 78 -7.62 16.33 13.63
CA GLU A 78 -8.57 16.88 12.66
C GLU A 78 -8.65 16.09 11.34
N PHE A 79 -7.61 15.36 10.98
CA PHE A 79 -7.59 14.52 9.78
C PHE A 79 -8.65 13.42 9.82
N TRP A 80 -8.90 12.84 11.01
CA TRP A 80 -9.99 11.87 11.20
C TRP A 80 -11.36 12.51 10.99
N ASP A 81 -11.56 13.71 11.53
CA ASP A 81 -12.84 14.44 11.46
C ASP A 81 -13.15 14.92 10.04
N TYR A 82 -12.12 15.15 9.21
CA TYR A 82 -12.26 15.49 7.79
C TYR A 82 -12.46 14.29 6.85
N GLY A 83 -12.59 13.08 7.39
CA GLY A 83 -12.91 11.88 6.62
C GLY A 83 -11.76 10.89 6.43
N GLY A 84 -10.58 11.14 7.01
CA GLY A 84 -9.49 10.17 7.05
C GLY A 84 -9.78 9.02 8.04
N GLN A 85 -10.95 8.40 7.92
CA GLN A 85 -11.52 7.41 8.85
C GLN A 85 -11.28 6.00 8.35
N TRP A 86 -10.47 5.26 9.09
CA TRP A 86 -10.26 3.83 8.86
C TRP A 86 -11.38 3.00 9.51
N GLU A 87 -11.77 1.92 8.84
CA GLU A 87 -12.84 1.04 9.28
C GLU A 87 -12.52 -0.42 8.92
N GLN A 88 -13.20 -1.38 9.58
CA GLN A 88 -13.10 -2.81 9.28
C GLN A 88 -14.48 -3.42 9.05
N HIS A 89 -14.53 -4.42 8.17
CA HIS A 89 -15.73 -5.22 7.91
C HIS A 89 -15.72 -6.53 8.71
N LEU A 90 -16.76 -7.37 8.59
CA LEU A 90 -16.91 -8.64 9.34
C LEU A 90 -15.69 -9.54 9.12
N CYS A 91 -15.40 -9.88 7.87
CA CYS A 91 -14.20 -10.60 7.49
C CYS A 91 -13.22 -9.64 6.80
N SER A 92 -11.98 -9.61 7.27
CA SER A 92 -10.92 -8.78 6.70
C SER A 92 -10.32 -9.39 5.44
N ASP A 93 -10.16 -10.72 5.45
CA ASP A 93 -9.55 -11.51 4.38
C ASP A 93 -10.24 -12.88 4.27
N GLY A 94 -10.07 -13.56 3.16
CA GLY A 94 -10.56 -14.91 2.98
C GLY A 94 -10.25 -15.51 1.62
N PHE A 95 -10.56 -16.79 1.48
CA PHE A 95 -10.37 -17.54 0.25
C PHE A 95 -11.57 -18.43 -0.05
N VAL A 96 -11.95 -18.52 -1.33
CA VAL A 96 -12.92 -19.46 -1.85
C VAL A 96 -12.20 -20.47 -2.75
N PHE A 97 -12.42 -21.76 -2.50
CA PHE A 97 -11.88 -22.89 -3.26
C PHE A 97 -13.01 -23.53 -4.07
N ARG A 98 -12.85 -23.49 -5.42
CA ARG A 98 -13.92 -23.92 -6.34
C ARG A 98 -14.20 -25.41 -6.28
N ASP A 99 -13.15 -26.24 -6.33
CA ASP A 99 -13.28 -27.68 -6.63
C ASP A 99 -13.92 -28.47 -5.49
N ASN A 100 -13.84 -27.98 -4.26
CA ASN A 100 -14.46 -28.57 -3.08
C ASN A 100 -15.56 -27.69 -2.47
N GLU A 101 -15.83 -26.51 -3.07
CA GLU A 101 -16.81 -25.50 -2.61
C GLU A 101 -16.62 -25.11 -1.14
N THR A 102 -15.37 -25.12 -0.64
CA THR A 102 -15.02 -24.67 0.71
C THR A 102 -14.49 -23.24 0.70
N CYS A 103 -14.34 -22.65 1.89
CA CYS A 103 -13.70 -21.34 2.07
C CYS A 103 -13.04 -21.25 3.43
N LEU A 104 -12.05 -20.34 3.54
CA LEU A 104 -11.50 -19.89 4.81
C LEU A 104 -11.80 -18.40 4.97
N ALA A 105 -12.51 -18.03 6.04
CA ALA A 105 -12.78 -16.64 6.40
C ALA A 105 -11.90 -16.22 7.57
N ILE A 106 -11.22 -15.09 7.41
CA ILE A 106 -10.43 -14.44 8.45
C ILE A 106 -11.23 -13.26 9.01
N TYR A 107 -11.69 -13.38 10.25
CA TYR A 107 -12.48 -12.33 10.88
C TYR A 107 -11.61 -11.18 11.33
N SER A 108 -12.09 -9.95 11.11
CA SER A 108 -11.36 -8.75 11.49
C SER A 108 -11.27 -8.59 13.02
N ASP A 109 -10.27 -7.86 13.48
CA ASP A 109 -10.10 -7.53 14.90
C ASP A 109 -11.28 -6.76 15.49
N LYS A 110 -12.06 -6.06 14.65
CA LYS A 110 -13.30 -5.39 15.07
C LYS A 110 -14.34 -6.40 15.55
N HIS A 111 -14.48 -7.52 14.85
CA HIS A 111 -15.53 -8.53 15.04
C HIS A 111 -15.05 -9.81 15.73
N ASP A 112 -13.74 -10.03 15.77
CA ASP A 112 -13.10 -11.16 16.47
C ASP A 112 -11.81 -10.66 17.19
N PRO A 113 -11.93 -9.82 18.22
CA PRO A 113 -10.76 -9.22 18.88
C PRO A 113 -9.85 -10.24 19.56
N THR A 114 -10.30 -11.44 19.85
CA THR A 114 -9.49 -12.55 20.41
C THR A 114 -8.93 -13.49 19.35
N GLN A 115 -9.40 -13.37 18.11
CA GLN A 115 -9.11 -14.28 16.99
C GLN A 115 -9.52 -15.74 17.22
N GLU A 116 -10.37 -15.99 18.22
CA GLU A 116 -10.90 -17.34 18.49
C GLU A 116 -11.89 -17.82 17.41
N ARG A 117 -12.64 -16.91 16.80
CA ARG A 117 -13.57 -17.22 15.72
C ARG A 117 -12.79 -17.66 14.47
N THR A 118 -11.77 -16.90 14.10
CA THR A 118 -10.85 -17.27 13.02
C THR A 118 -10.15 -18.59 13.30
N ALA A 119 -9.65 -18.79 14.53
CA ALA A 119 -9.03 -20.05 14.91
C ALA A 119 -9.95 -21.26 14.75
N ARG A 120 -11.27 -21.10 15.02
CA ARG A 120 -12.26 -22.17 14.77
C ARG A 120 -12.43 -22.48 13.29
N GLU A 121 -12.38 -21.48 12.41
CA GLU A 121 -12.42 -21.70 10.96
C GLU A 121 -11.13 -22.42 10.49
N VAL A 122 -9.97 -21.97 10.93
CA VAL A 122 -8.69 -22.64 10.63
C VAL A 122 -8.67 -24.08 11.13
N ALA A 123 -9.26 -24.35 12.32
CA ALA A 123 -9.35 -25.70 12.90
C ALA A 123 -10.17 -26.70 12.07
N ARG A 124 -10.99 -26.23 11.13
CA ARG A 124 -11.72 -27.09 10.17
C ARG A 124 -10.75 -27.77 9.20
N PHE A 125 -9.57 -27.22 9.00
CA PHE A 125 -8.53 -27.72 8.11
C PHE A 125 -7.33 -28.27 8.91
N SER A 126 -6.83 -27.54 9.93
CA SER A 126 -5.75 -27.98 10.82
C SER A 126 -5.92 -27.45 12.24
N LYS A 127 -5.99 -28.36 13.23
CA LYS A 127 -6.01 -27.98 14.65
C LYS A 127 -4.67 -27.37 15.10
N SER A 128 -3.56 -27.88 14.57
CA SER A 128 -2.21 -27.36 14.84
C SER A 128 -2.10 -25.90 14.38
N ASP A 129 -2.60 -25.59 13.19
CA ASP A 129 -2.58 -24.23 12.67
C ASP A 129 -3.51 -23.28 13.43
N ALA A 130 -4.64 -23.77 13.92
CA ALA A 130 -5.51 -22.97 14.79
C ALA A 130 -4.82 -22.55 16.08
N GLU A 131 -4.04 -23.45 16.70
CA GLU A 131 -3.24 -23.13 17.89
C GLU A 131 -2.12 -22.13 17.57
N LYS A 132 -1.45 -22.28 16.41
CA LYS A 132 -0.43 -21.33 15.93
C LYS A 132 -1.05 -19.96 15.63
N TRP A 133 -2.26 -19.93 15.04
CA TRP A 133 -2.99 -18.71 14.79
C TRP A 133 -3.23 -17.88 16.06
N LEU A 134 -3.69 -18.52 17.13
CA LEU A 134 -3.89 -17.83 18.41
C LEU A 134 -2.58 -17.30 19.02
N LYS A 135 -1.48 -18.06 18.92
CA LYS A 135 -0.16 -17.61 19.36
C LYS A 135 0.33 -16.40 18.54
N MET A 136 0.10 -16.43 17.24
CA MET A 136 0.44 -15.36 16.33
C MET A 136 -0.38 -14.08 16.61
N ALA A 137 -1.69 -14.22 16.85
CA ALA A 137 -2.54 -13.10 17.23
C ALA A 137 -2.12 -12.49 18.59
N ALA A 138 -1.68 -13.32 19.55
CA ALA A 138 -1.12 -12.82 20.80
C ALA A 138 0.22 -12.09 20.61
N LEU A 139 1.07 -12.59 19.72
CA LEU A 139 2.33 -11.96 19.36
C LEU A 139 2.12 -10.59 18.70
N GLU A 140 1.18 -10.47 17.75
CA GLU A 140 0.84 -9.21 17.09
C GLU A 140 0.48 -8.13 18.10
N ARG A 141 -0.19 -8.51 19.19
CA ARG A 141 -0.62 -7.58 20.25
C ARG A 141 0.44 -7.31 21.32
N SER A 142 1.59 -7.98 21.25
CA SER A 142 2.67 -7.74 22.20
C SER A 142 3.36 -6.41 21.97
N ASP A 143 3.86 -5.80 23.06
CA ASP A 143 4.63 -4.56 22.98
C ASP A 143 5.88 -4.74 22.13
N GLU A 144 6.51 -5.93 22.18
CA GLU A 144 7.71 -6.23 21.41
C GLU A 144 7.43 -6.16 19.89
N TRP A 145 6.32 -6.77 19.43
CA TRP A 145 5.93 -6.69 18.03
C TRP A 145 5.58 -5.27 17.61
N GLN A 146 4.70 -4.62 18.36
CA GLN A 146 4.20 -3.29 18.02
C GLN A 146 5.30 -2.24 18.02
N ASN A 147 6.20 -2.26 19.01
CA ASN A 147 7.32 -1.32 19.06
C ASN A 147 8.28 -1.50 17.87
N VAL A 148 8.64 -2.74 17.52
CA VAL A 148 9.51 -3.03 16.38
C VAL A 148 8.84 -2.65 15.06
N GLN A 149 7.54 -2.89 14.93
CA GLN A 149 6.77 -2.49 13.74
C GLN A 149 6.78 -0.96 13.57
N MET A 150 6.48 -0.21 14.64
CA MET A 150 6.50 1.27 14.59
C MET A 150 7.90 1.82 14.30
N ASP A 151 8.93 1.25 14.93
CA ASP A 151 10.32 1.62 14.66
C ASP A 151 10.72 1.38 13.20
N THR A 152 10.32 0.23 12.65
CA THR A 152 10.66 -0.13 11.28
C THR A 152 9.96 0.76 10.28
N LEU A 153 8.69 1.07 10.51
CA LEU A 153 7.89 1.87 9.59
C LEU A 153 8.23 3.36 9.63
N PHE A 154 8.40 3.91 10.85
CA PHE A 154 8.41 5.36 11.06
C PHE A 154 9.78 5.94 11.43
N ASN A 155 10.87 5.21 11.16
CA ASN A 155 12.22 5.74 11.27
C ASN A 155 12.99 5.56 9.95
N PRO A 156 13.64 6.63 9.46
CA PRO A 156 14.54 6.53 8.31
C PRO A 156 15.75 5.67 8.65
N ALA A 157 16.45 5.18 7.62
CA ALA A 157 17.54 4.20 7.77
C ALA A 157 18.62 4.64 8.79
N GLU A 158 19.03 5.90 8.77
CA GLU A 158 20.07 6.40 9.68
C GLU A 158 19.65 6.41 11.15
N MET A 159 18.36 6.62 11.45
CA MET A 159 17.85 6.63 12.83
C MET A 159 17.71 5.22 13.41
N ARG A 160 17.58 4.20 12.57
CA ARG A 160 17.47 2.79 12.99
C ARG A 160 18.82 2.15 13.38
N LEU A 161 19.91 2.89 13.29
CA LEU A 161 21.22 2.45 13.78
C LEU A 161 21.39 2.66 15.28
N ALA A 162 20.42 3.26 15.98
CA ALA A 162 20.47 3.45 17.43
C ALA A 162 20.45 2.10 18.19
N PRO A 163 21.24 1.94 19.27
CA PRO A 163 21.31 0.71 20.05
C PRO A 163 19.93 0.22 20.54
N GLU A 164 19.06 1.14 20.93
CA GLU A 164 17.72 0.85 21.45
C GLU A 164 16.84 0.12 20.43
N PHE A 165 17.04 0.40 19.14
CA PHE A 165 16.35 -0.32 18.08
C PHE A 165 16.81 -1.79 18.03
N MET A 166 18.11 -2.05 18.12
CA MET A 166 18.66 -3.41 18.14
C MET A 166 18.19 -4.20 19.36
N ASP A 167 18.12 -3.56 20.54
CA ASP A 167 17.62 -4.19 21.77
C ASP A 167 16.15 -4.63 21.61
N ARG A 168 15.30 -3.78 21.02
CA ARG A 168 13.90 -4.14 20.73
C ARG A 168 13.79 -5.27 19.71
N GLN A 169 14.63 -5.28 18.66
CA GLN A 169 14.68 -6.39 17.69
C GLN A 169 15.03 -7.72 18.38
N MET A 170 16.01 -7.71 19.27
CA MET A 170 16.41 -8.91 20.01
C MET A 170 15.31 -9.39 20.98
N ALA A 171 14.58 -8.45 21.62
CA ALA A 171 13.43 -8.80 22.45
C ALA A 171 12.32 -9.46 21.62
N LEU A 172 12.03 -8.94 20.42
CA LEU A 172 11.07 -9.56 19.50
C LEU A 172 11.51 -10.96 19.08
N TYR A 173 12.79 -11.19 18.77
CA TYR A 173 13.26 -12.53 18.44
C TYR A 173 13.07 -13.52 19.60
N GLY A 174 13.25 -13.08 20.85
CA GLY A 174 12.91 -13.88 22.03
C GLY A 174 11.43 -14.27 22.05
N LYS A 175 10.54 -13.33 21.81
CA LYS A 175 9.08 -13.58 21.74
C LYS A 175 8.68 -14.51 20.60
N LEU A 176 9.29 -14.38 19.43
CA LEU A 176 9.08 -15.29 18.30
C LEU A 176 9.41 -16.73 18.68
N MET A 177 10.56 -16.94 19.32
CA MET A 177 10.97 -18.28 19.79
C MET A 177 10.02 -18.84 20.85
N GLU A 178 9.59 -18.05 21.82
CA GLU A 178 8.59 -18.43 22.83
C GLU A 178 7.25 -18.85 22.19
N ALA A 179 6.82 -18.17 21.14
CA ALA A 179 5.61 -18.47 20.39
C ALA A 179 5.76 -19.71 19.47
N GLY A 180 6.98 -20.19 19.25
CA GLY A 180 7.30 -21.34 18.40
C GLY A 180 7.60 -20.98 16.94
N PHE A 181 7.84 -19.70 16.63
CA PHE A 181 8.27 -19.22 15.32
C PHE A 181 9.79 -18.96 15.35
N MET A 182 10.57 -19.96 14.98
CA MET A 182 12.03 -19.89 15.06
C MET A 182 12.62 -19.08 13.89
N PRO A 183 13.20 -17.91 14.13
CA PRO A 183 13.85 -17.12 13.09
C PRO A 183 15.28 -17.63 12.82
N ASP A 184 15.42 -18.87 12.42
CA ASP A 184 16.70 -19.49 12.10
C ASP A 184 17.22 -19.12 10.71
N GLY A 185 18.36 -19.66 10.32
CA GLY A 185 18.98 -19.39 9.02
C GLY A 185 18.12 -19.82 7.83
N VAL A 186 17.25 -20.84 7.98
CA VAL A 186 16.34 -21.29 6.91
C VAL A 186 15.23 -20.27 6.73
N VAL A 187 14.63 -19.79 7.81
CA VAL A 187 13.58 -18.76 7.81
C VAL A 187 14.11 -17.44 7.26
N LEU A 188 15.29 -17.01 7.71
CA LEU A 188 15.87 -15.72 7.30
C LEU A 188 16.35 -15.71 5.85
N SER A 189 16.81 -16.85 5.32
CA SER A 189 17.30 -16.98 3.94
C SER A 189 16.28 -17.59 2.97
N GLY A 190 15.21 -18.18 3.47
CA GLY A 190 14.17 -18.81 2.67
C GLY A 190 13.27 -17.80 1.97
N SER A 191 12.39 -18.30 1.11
CA SER A 191 11.30 -17.52 0.54
C SER A 191 10.06 -17.56 1.43
N VAL A 192 9.13 -16.62 1.22
CA VAL A 192 7.83 -16.60 1.92
C VAL A 192 7.08 -17.92 1.71
N LEU A 193 7.06 -18.43 0.47
CA LEU A 193 6.47 -19.74 0.15
C LEU A 193 7.10 -20.88 0.97
N ARG A 194 8.45 -20.91 1.06
CA ARG A 194 9.15 -21.96 1.81
C ARG A 194 8.74 -21.93 3.28
N VAL A 195 8.74 -20.76 3.89
CA VAL A 195 8.46 -20.61 5.33
C VAL A 195 6.99 -20.82 5.64
N ALA A 196 6.06 -20.32 4.84
CA ALA A 196 4.63 -20.58 5.01
C ALA A 196 4.33 -22.09 5.00
N ARG A 197 4.93 -22.85 4.08
CA ARG A 197 4.78 -24.30 3.99
C ARG A 197 5.49 -25.07 5.13
N GLU A 198 6.48 -24.48 5.77
CA GLU A 198 7.16 -25.08 6.91
C GLU A 198 6.39 -24.85 8.22
N TRP A 199 5.81 -23.66 8.38
CA TRP A 199 5.14 -23.29 9.61
C TRP A 199 3.67 -23.72 9.69
N TYR A 200 2.99 -23.86 8.56
CA TYR A 200 1.56 -24.19 8.51
C TYR A 200 1.31 -25.49 7.75
N GLU A 201 0.35 -26.26 8.22
CA GLU A 201 -0.05 -27.53 7.63
C GLU A 201 -1.15 -27.38 6.58
N SER A 202 -2.15 -26.49 6.86
CA SER A 202 -3.28 -26.29 5.95
C SER A 202 -2.91 -25.43 4.76
N GLN A 203 -3.21 -25.93 3.57
CA GLN A 203 -2.97 -25.21 2.33
C GLN A 203 -3.89 -23.99 2.21
N GLU A 204 -5.08 -24.05 2.82
CA GLU A 204 -6.05 -22.95 2.88
C GLU A 204 -5.46 -21.72 3.59
N LEU A 205 -4.83 -21.91 4.75
CA LEU A 205 -4.17 -20.82 5.48
C LEU A 205 -2.91 -20.33 4.75
N GLN A 206 -2.13 -21.27 4.17
CA GLN A 206 -0.98 -20.91 3.34
C GLN A 206 -1.40 -20.02 2.18
N SER A 207 -2.51 -20.32 1.48
CA SER A 207 -3.02 -19.53 0.36
C SER A 207 -3.41 -18.11 0.78
N CYS A 208 -4.08 -17.92 1.92
CA CYS A 208 -4.37 -16.57 2.44
C CYS A 208 -3.08 -15.76 2.66
N ILE A 209 -2.10 -16.34 3.37
CA ILE A 209 -0.84 -15.67 3.68
C ILE A 209 -0.06 -15.31 2.41
N LEU A 210 0.03 -16.25 1.47
CA LEU A 210 0.80 -16.08 0.23
C LEU A 210 0.15 -15.09 -0.72
N ARG A 211 -1.19 -15.11 -0.86
CA ARG A 211 -1.90 -14.12 -1.68
C ARG A 211 -1.72 -12.71 -1.13
N PHE A 212 -1.84 -12.53 0.19
CA PHE A 212 -1.60 -11.23 0.79
C PHE A 212 -0.15 -10.74 0.60
N ALA A 213 0.84 -11.65 0.66
CA ALA A 213 2.22 -11.33 0.35
C ALA A 213 2.38 -10.82 -1.10
N VAL A 214 1.77 -11.50 -2.07
CA VAL A 214 1.80 -11.08 -3.48
C VAL A 214 1.11 -9.73 -3.68
N SER A 215 -0.05 -9.52 -3.06
CA SER A 215 -0.76 -8.23 -3.09
C SER A 215 0.00 -7.10 -2.38
N SER A 216 1.00 -7.45 -1.55
CA SER A 216 1.96 -6.51 -0.95
C SER A 216 3.26 -6.37 -1.77
N VAL A 217 3.25 -6.80 -3.04
CA VAL A 217 4.40 -6.76 -3.99
C VAL A 217 5.60 -7.60 -3.54
N THR A 218 5.33 -8.69 -2.82
CA THR A 218 6.35 -9.66 -2.44
C THR A 218 6.32 -10.84 -3.41
N ASP A 219 7.41 -11.08 -4.14
CA ASP A 219 7.58 -12.32 -4.90
C ASP A 219 7.84 -13.48 -3.91
N ILE A 220 6.82 -14.29 -3.69
CA ILE A 220 6.85 -15.36 -2.70
C ILE A 220 7.87 -16.48 -2.99
N ASN A 221 8.40 -16.53 -4.21
CA ASN A 221 9.43 -17.48 -4.62
C ASN A 221 10.86 -16.96 -4.30
N GLN A 222 11.02 -15.66 -4.05
CA GLN A 222 12.33 -15.03 -3.89
C GLN A 222 12.95 -15.37 -2.52
N PRO A 223 14.23 -15.81 -2.46
CA PRO A 223 14.93 -16.02 -1.21
C PRO A 223 15.21 -14.71 -0.44
N GLY A 224 15.32 -14.83 0.89
CA GLY A 224 15.69 -13.74 1.79
C GLY A 224 14.54 -13.07 2.53
N ASP A 225 13.29 -13.33 2.10
CA ASP A 225 12.10 -12.70 2.66
C ASP A 225 11.24 -13.65 3.51
N GLY A 226 11.75 -14.82 3.87
CA GLY A 226 10.96 -15.87 4.54
C GLY A 226 10.29 -15.43 5.84
N ILE A 227 10.95 -14.58 6.64
CA ILE A 227 10.35 -14.04 7.88
C ILE A 227 9.08 -13.25 7.63
N ASN A 228 8.90 -12.69 6.44
CA ASN A 228 7.70 -11.96 6.07
C ASN A 228 6.44 -12.84 6.04
N ALA A 229 6.58 -14.17 5.95
CA ALA A 229 5.43 -15.08 6.09
C ALA A 229 4.66 -14.84 7.41
N LEU A 230 5.37 -14.56 8.51
CA LEU A 230 4.74 -14.20 9.77
C LEU A 230 4.14 -12.80 9.72
N GLY A 231 4.88 -11.82 9.18
CA GLY A 231 4.37 -10.44 9.01
C GLY A 231 3.07 -10.40 8.21
N MET A 232 2.97 -11.17 7.13
CA MET A 232 1.74 -11.28 6.34
C MET A 232 0.60 -11.92 7.15
N ALA A 233 0.88 -13.03 7.84
CA ALA A 233 -0.12 -13.73 8.63
C ALA A 233 -0.71 -12.85 9.76
N VAL A 234 0.13 -12.14 10.54
CA VAL A 234 -0.36 -11.24 11.62
C VAL A 234 -1.14 -10.04 11.08
N THR A 235 -0.96 -9.69 9.81
CA THR A 235 -1.64 -8.54 9.18
C THR A 235 -3.05 -8.88 8.72
N LEU A 236 -3.34 -10.14 8.35
CA LEU A 236 -4.63 -10.54 7.79
C LEU A 236 -5.85 -10.05 8.59
N PRO A 237 -5.95 -10.22 9.92
CA PRO A 237 -7.12 -9.75 10.67
C PRO A 237 -7.19 -8.22 10.82
N THR A 238 -6.15 -7.49 10.43
CA THR A 238 -6.07 -6.03 10.59
C THR A 238 -6.42 -5.26 9.32
N ILE A 239 -6.66 -5.94 8.20
CA ILE A 239 -7.02 -5.29 6.93
C ILE A 239 -8.35 -4.55 7.10
N GLY A 240 -8.40 -3.33 6.59
CA GLY A 240 -9.56 -2.46 6.60
C GLY A 240 -9.61 -1.56 5.38
N PHE A 241 -10.45 -0.54 5.44
CA PHE A 241 -10.70 0.39 4.34
C PHE A 241 -10.92 1.80 4.86
N ILE A 242 -10.97 2.78 3.96
CA ILE A 242 -11.36 4.16 4.28
C ILE A 242 -12.84 4.34 3.94
N ARG A 243 -13.62 4.80 4.90
CA ARG A 243 -15.04 5.10 4.71
C ARG A 243 -15.23 6.16 3.61
N GLY A 244 -16.09 5.88 2.64
CA GLY A 244 -16.34 6.76 1.48
C GLY A 244 -15.29 6.65 0.38
N GLY A 245 -14.33 5.72 0.49
CA GLY A 245 -13.29 5.47 -0.50
C GLY A 245 -11.94 6.07 -0.17
N THR A 246 -10.90 5.58 -0.83
CA THR A 246 -9.51 5.97 -0.53
C THR A 246 -9.21 7.44 -0.82
N HIS A 247 -9.97 8.08 -1.73
CA HIS A 247 -9.84 9.52 -2.01
C HIS A 247 -10.17 10.39 -0.79
N GLN A 248 -10.95 9.91 0.19
CA GLN A 248 -11.22 10.65 1.43
C GLN A 248 -9.94 10.99 2.21
N VAL A 249 -8.90 10.16 2.09
CA VAL A 249 -7.57 10.46 2.65
C VAL A 249 -6.98 11.73 2.03
N ALA A 250 -7.05 11.87 0.71
CA ALA A 250 -6.57 13.06 0.01
C ALA A 250 -7.41 14.30 0.36
N HIS A 251 -8.73 14.16 0.45
CA HIS A 251 -9.63 15.24 0.87
C HIS A 251 -9.35 15.71 2.30
N ALA A 252 -9.18 14.78 3.25
CA ALA A 252 -8.86 15.11 4.63
C ALA A 252 -7.51 15.85 4.73
N ALA A 253 -6.48 15.35 4.05
CA ALA A 253 -5.18 16.00 3.99
C ALA A 253 -5.25 17.39 3.34
N HIS A 254 -6.02 17.53 2.24
CA HIS A 254 -6.23 18.82 1.58
C HIS A 254 -6.86 19.85 2.52
N GLN A 255 -7.87 19.47 3.31
CA GLN A 255 -8.49 20.38 4.25
C GLN A 255 -7.51 20.86 5.33
N VAL A 256 -6.72 19.95 5.92
CA VAL A 256 -5.64 20.32 6.85
C VAL A 256 -4.67 21.31 6.22
N LEU A 257 -4.26 21.05 4.97
CA LEU A 257 -3.29 21.86 4.26
C LEU A 257 -3.79 23.26 3.91
N VAL A 258 -5.02 23.37 3.43
CA VAL A 258 -5.64 24.67 3.09
C VAL A 258 -5.78 25.55 4.32
N GLN A 259 -6.21 24.98 5.45
CA GLN A 259 -6.33 25.71 6.72
C GLN A 259 -4.98 26.22 7.25
N ASN A 260 -3.88 25.53 6.88
CA ASN A 260 -2.52 25.95 7.23
C ASN A 260 -1.83 26.77 6.12
N GLY A 261 -2.58 27.24 5.12
CA GLY A 261 -2.09 28.18 4.09
C GLY A 261 -1.27 27.57 2.96
N CYS A 262 -1.23 26.23 2.81
CA CYS A 262 -0.61 25.56 1.68
C CYS A 262 -1.28 25.98 0.36
N LYS A 263 -0.51 26.06 -0.72
CA LYS A 263 -0.99 26.39 -2.06
C LYS A 263 -0.84 25.19 -2.98
N PHE A 264 -1.83 25.01 -3.84
CA PHE A 264 -1.89 23.93 -4.83
C PHE A 264 -1.96 24.53 -6.24
N SER A 265 -1.20 23.93 -7.15
CA SER A 265 -1.27 24.18 -8.58
C SER A 265 -1.47 22.85 -9.29
N THR A 266 -2.66 22.62 -9.82
CA THR A 266 -2.96 21.48 -10.70
C THR A 266 -2.73 21.86 -12.16
N HIS A 267 -2.65 20.87 -13.06
CA HIS A 267 -2.18 21.08 -14.44
C HIS A 267 -0.81 21.78 -14.52
N ALA A 268 0.04 21.57 -13.49
CA ALA A 268 1.34 22.17 -13.34
C ALA A 268 2.41 21.07 -13.46
N ASP A 269 2.71 20.67 -14.68
CA ASP A 269 3.70 19.64 -14.96
C ASP A 269 5.11 20.21 -14.84
N VAL A 270 5.95 19.55 -14.04
CA VAL A 270 7.31 20.03 -13.74
C VAL A 270 8.29 19.43 -14.74
N ASP A 271 9.00 20.29 -15.45
CA ASP A 271 10.00 19.95 -16.45
C ASP A 271 11.41 19.79 -15.86
N LYS A 272 11.77 20.64 -14.89
CA LYS A 272 13.14 20.66 -14.31
C LYS A 272 13.15 21.11 -12.85
N ILE A 273 14.09 20.57 -12.09
CA ILE A 273 14.56 21.16 -10.84
C ILE A 273 15.71 22.13 -11.17
N LEU A 274 15.56 23.38 -10.75
CA LEU A 274 16.56 24.42 -10.98
C LEU A 274 17.70 24.27 -9.97
N ILE A 275 18.93 24.15 -10.49
CA ILE A 275 20.12 23.91 -9.68
C ILE A 275 21.14 25.04 -9.96
N GLU A 276 21.54 25.75 -8.90
CA GLU A 276 22.54 26.79 -8.96
C GLU A 276 23.62 26.51 -7.91
N ASN A 277 24.89 26.50 -8.33
CA ASN A 277 26.04 26.27 -7.45
C ASN A 277 25.89 25.00 -6.56
N GLY A 278 25.32 23.89 -7.11
CA GLY A 278 25.12 22.62 -6.41
C GLY A 278 23.94 22.62 -5.41
N GLN A 279 23.03 23.59 -5.50
CA GLN A 279 21.86 23.72 -4.66
C GLN A 279 20.60 23.77 -5.51
N ALA A 280 19.52 23.11 -5.06
CA ALA A 280 18.21 23.31 -5.64
C ALA A 280 17.64 24.67 -5.20
N THR A 281 17.19 25.47 -6.17
CA THR A 281 16.68 26.83 -5.97
C THR A 281 15.21 26.97 -6.35
N GLY A 282 14.62 25.96 -7.00
CA GLY A 282 13.25 26.00 -7.45
C GLY A 282 12.94 24.93 -8.49
N ILE A 283 11.86 25.12 -9.20
CA ILE A 283 11.41 24.27 -10.31
C ILE A 283 11.04 25.13 -11.52
N ARG A 284 11.06 24.50 -12.70
CA ARG A 284 10.48 25.05 -13.92
C ARG A 284 9.33 24.13 -14.37
N LEU A 285 8.22 24.75 -14.76
CA LEU A 285 7.08 24.05 -15.34
C LEU A 285 7.24 23.92 -16.86
N THR A 286 6.47 23.02 -17.47
CA THR A 286 6.50 22.79 -18.94
C THR A 286 6.04 23.99 -19.76
N ASP A 287 5.29 24.94 -19.17
CA ASP A 287 4.89 26.21 -19.80
C ASP A 287 5.99 27.29 -19.70
N GLY A 288 7.11 26.98 -19.06
CA GLY A 288 8.24 27.88 -18.86
C GLY A 288 8.19 28.72 -17.57
N SER A 289 7.12 28.65 -16.79
CA SER A 289 7.02 29.33 -15.49
C SER A 289 8.06 28.80 -14.51
N GLU A 290 8.67 29.69 -13.73
CA GLU A 290 9.68 29.34 -12.71
C GLU A 290 9.16 29.63 -11.30
N ILE A 291 9.28 28.64 -10.42
CA ILE A 291 8.85 28.71 -9.03
C ILE A 291 10.09 28.61 -8.13
N ALA A 292 10.36 29.65 -7.37
CA ALA A 292 11.51 29.68 -6.46
C ALA A 292 11.22 29.00 -5.12
N ALA A 293 12.21 28.26 -4.62
CA ALA A 293 12.22 27.69 -3.28
C ALA A 293 13.26 28.44 -2.42
N ARG A 294 12.80 29.08 -1.33
CA ARG A 294 13.71 29.78 -0.42
C ARG A 294 14.56 28.83 0.44
N LYS A 295 14.04 27.65 0.75
CA LYS A 295 14.70 26.69 1.64
C LYS A 295 14.92 25.32 0.99
N ILE A 296 13.87 24.67 0.47
CA ILE A 296 13.95 23.31 -0.05
C ILE A 296 13.06 23.08 -1.28
N VAL A 297 13.49 22.16 -2.12
CA VAL A 297 12.68 21.48 -3.13
C VAL A 297 12.53 20.03 -2.71
N VAL A 298 11.34 19.45 -2.86
CA VAL A 298 11.08 18.03 -2.59
C VAL A 298 10.46 17.38 -3.82
N SER A 299 11.06 16.31 -4.30
CA SER A 299 10.42 15.41 -5.27
C SER A 299 9.59 14.38 -4.51
N ALA A 300 8.26 14.40 -4.70
CA ALA A 300 7.34 13.51 -4.01
C ALA A 300 6.48 12.73 -5.01
N GLY A 301 6.80 11.44 -5.20
CA GLY A 301 6.07 10.57 -6.11
C GLY A 301 6.68 10.43 -7.52
N MET A 302 7.87 10.99 -7.75
CA MET A 302 8.66 10.67 -8.94
C MET A 302 9.46 9.40 -8.70
N SER A 303 9.64 8.58 -9.75
CA SER A 303 10.54 7.44 -9.66
C SER A 303 12.01 7.91 -9.54
N PRO A 304 12.93 7.05 -9.04
CA PRO A 304 14.36 7.40 -9.00
C PRO A 304 14.94 7.78 -10.37
N TRP A 305 14.50 7.13 -11.44
CA TRP A 305 14.92 7.46 -12.82
C TRP A 305 14.46 8.87 -13.24
N GLN A 306 13.16 9.16 -13.06
CA GLN A 306 12.61 10.49 -13.36
C GLN A 306 13.30 11.59 -12.54
N LEU A 307 13.49 11.36 -11.24
CA LEU A 307 14.17 12.34 -10.38
C LEU A 307 15.61 12.57 -10.83
N CYS A 308 16.40 11.50 -10.96
CA CYS A 308 17.84 11.62 -11.21
C CYS A 308 18.16 12.02 -12.64
N PHE A 309 17.40 11.52 -13.63
CA PHE A 309 17.77 11.67 -15.02
C PHE A 309 16.98 12.71 -15.78
N ASP A 310 15.68 12.86 -15.46
CA ASP A 310 14.82 13.81 -16.17
C ASP A 310 14.78 15.16 -15.46
N LEU A 311 14.48 15.18 -14.16
CA LEU A 311 14.30 16.45 -13.42
C LEU A 311 15.62 17.09 -13.01
N VAL A 312 16.59 16.32 -12.56
CA VAL A 312 17.90 16.79 -12.09
C VAL A 312 18.91 16.82 -13.25
N GLY A 313 19.07 15.70 -13.95
CA GLY A 313 20.05 15.51 -15.02
C GLY A 313 21.24 14.67 -14.56
N ARG A 314 21.69 13.75 -15.42
CA ARG A 314 22.81 12.81 -15.13
C ARG A 314 24.12 13.52 -14.78
N GLU A 315 24.33 14.73 -15.27
CA GLU A 315 25.51 15.55 -15.01
C GLU A 315 25.66 15.98 -13.55
N HIS A 316 24.59 15.92 -12.78
CA HIS A 316 24.57 16.23 -11.34
C HIS A 316 24.64 15.00 -10.43
N ILE A 317 24.67 13.79 -11.01
CA ILE A 317 24.62 12.50 -10.31
C ILE A 317 25.97 11.79 -10.50
N ASP A 318 26.57 11.27 -9.43
CA ASP A 318 27.79 10.49 -9.58
C ASP A 318 27.55 9.16 -10.34
N GLU A 319 28.60 8.66 -10.98
CA GLU A 319 28.51 7.51 -11.87
C GLU A 319 28.01 6.24 -11.17
N MET A 320 28.41 6.00 -9.92
CA MET A 320 28.01 4.80 -9.19
C MET A 320 26.53 4.88 -8.80
N MET A 321 26.07 6.03 -8.32
CA MET A 321 24.66 6.25 -8.02
C MET A 321 23.81 6.12 -9.28
N ALA A 322 24.22 6.74 -10.40
CA ALA A 322 23.52 6.62 -11.67
C ALA A 322 23.40 5.16 -12.11
N LYS A 323 24.47 4.37 -12.00
CA LYS A 323 24.48 2.95 -12.32
C LYS A 323 23.54 2.14 -11.42
N ARG A 324 23.47 2.45 -10.12
CA ARG A 324 22.55 1.79 -9.19
C ARG A 324 21.09 2.10 -9.53
N VAL A 325 20.80 3.35 -9.88
CA VAL A 325 19.45 3.74 -10.34
C VAL A 325 19.09 3.02 -11.65
N ASP A 326 20.01 2.94 -12.62
CA ASP A 326 19.78 2.20 -13.88
C ASP A 326 19.49 0.71 -13.64
N LEU A 327 20.03 0.10 -12.58
CA LEU A 327 19.90 -1.33 -12.27
C LEU A 327 18.73 -1.65 -11.32
N LEU A 328 17.93 -0.68 -10.92
CA LEU A 328 16.76 -0.93 -10.09
C LEU A 328 15.75 -1.84 -10.82
N GLU A 329 15.23 -2.81 -10.09
CA GLU A 329 14.17 -3.69 -10.58
C GLU A 329 12.79 -3.07 -10.29
N ALA A 330 11.90 -3.12 -11.27
CA ALA A 330 10.56 -2.55 -11.19
C ALA A 330 9.58 -3.27 -12.13
N SER A 331 9.63 -4.60 -12.16
CA SER A 331 8.82 -5.41 -13.06
C SER A 331 7.75 -6.24 -12.36
N PHE A 332 7.82 -6.38 -11.04
CA PHE A 332 6.86 -7.12 -10.23
C PHE A 332 5.79 -6.19 -9.64
N GLY A 333 4.54 -6.68 -9.52
CA GLY A 333 3.41 -5.89 -9.03
C GLY A 333 2.84 -4.92 -10.07
N CYS A 334 2.95 -5.25 -11.36
CA CYS A 334 2.22 -4.58 -12.43
C CYS A 334 0.80 -5.15 -12.47
N LEU A 335 -0.22 -4.31 -12.28
CA LEU A 335 -1.58 -4.78 -12.09
C LEU A 335 -2.54 -4.32 -13.19
N MET A 336 -3.40 -5.25 -13.61
CA MET A 336 -4.69 -4.94 -14.20
C MET A 336 -5.70 -4.71 -13.09
N TRP A 337 -6.46 -3.64 -13.17
CA TRP A 337 -7.51 -3.28 -12.22
C TRP A 337 -8.87 -3.31 -12.92
N TYR A 338 -9.85 -3.96 -12.29
CA TYR A 338 -11.20 -4.10 -12.84
C TYR A 338 -12.21 -3.57 -11.84
N VAL A 339 -13.11 -2.71 -12.29
CA VAL A 339 -14.21 -2.19 -11.47
C VAL A 339 -15.52 -2.46 -12.19
N PHE A 340 -16.39 -3.23 -11.56
CA PHE A 340 -17.69 -3.63 -12.09
C PHE A 340 -18.81 -2.93 -11.33
N ALA A 341 -19.70 -2.24 -12.04
CA ALA A 341 -21.01 -1.83 -11.54
C ALA A 341 -21.99 -2.99 -11.75
N LEU A 342 -22.71 -3.41 -10.68
CA LEU A 342 -23.48 -4.64 -10.65
C LEU A 342 -24.95 -4.38 -10.31
N HIS A 343 -25.85 -5.23 -10.85
CA HIS A 343 -27.25 -5.31 -10.41
C HIS A 343 -27.37 -5.99 -9.04
N GLU A 344 -26.62 -7.04 -8.78
CA GLU A 344 -26.60 -7.82 -7.54
C GLU A 344 -25.14 -8.10 -7.10
N ALA A 345 -24.92 -8.22 -5.79
CA ALA A 345 -23.62 -8.65 -5.26
C ALA A 345 -23.29 -10.10 -5.70
N PRO A 346 -21.98 -10.47 -5.77
CA PRO A 346 -21.60 -11.85 -6.04
C PRO A 346 -22.22 -12.81 -5.01
N LYS A 347 -22.74 -13.95 -5.46
CA LYS A 347 -23.33 -15.01 -4.60
C LYS A 347 -22.46 -16.26 -4.71
N TYR A 348 -21.60 -16.46 -3.72
CA TYR A 348 -20.60 -17.53 -3.77
C TYR A 348 -21.22 -18.89 -3.42
N LYS A 349 -20.86 -19.95 -4.15
CA LYS A 349 -21.25 -21.33 -3.80
C LYS A 349 -20.76 -21.73 -2.41
N ALA A 350 -19.58 -21.25 -2.02
CA ALA A 350 -18.96 -21.51 -0.72
C ALA A 350 -19.69 -20.89 0.48
N GLU A 351 -20.74 -20.04 0.27
CA GLU A 351 -21.63 -19.58 1.34
C GLU A 351 -22.36 -20.74 2.02
N ALA A 352 -22.53 -21.87 1.32
CA ALA A 352 -23.06 -23.11 1.92
C ALA A 352 -22.11 -23.72 2.98
N PHE A 353 -20.80 -23.50 2.83
CA PHE A 353 -19.79 -23.93 3.78
C PHE A 353 -19.63 -22.92 4.94
N ASN A 354 -19.49 -21.63 4.64
CA ASN A 354 -19.51 -20.54 5.61
C ASN A 354 -20.20 -19.31 5.00
N PRO A 355 -21.41 -18.92 5.46
CA PRO A 355 -22.15 -17.80 4.90
C PRO A 355 -21.45 -16.46 5.09
N ASP A 356 -20.58 -16.31 6.09
CA ASP A 356 -19.87 -15.05 6.36
C ASP A 356 -18.83 -14.70 5.29
N ILE A 357 -18.48 -15.65 4.39
CA ILE A 357 -17.57 -15.38 3.28
C ILE A 357 -18.12 -14.31 2.32
N HIS A 358 -19.46 -14.15 2.26
CA HIS A 358 -20.12 -13.09 1.52
C HIS A 358 -19.69 -11.68 1.99
N ASP A 359 -19.46 -11.53 3.31
CA ASP A 359 -19.07 -10.28 3.96
C ASP A 359 -17.54 -10.14 4.11
N CYS A 360 -16.79 -10.66 3.15
CA CYS A 360 -15.34 -10.57 3.14
C CYS A 360 -14.87 -9.31 2.39
N LEU A 361 -14.01 -8.51 3.03
CA LEU A 361 -13.46 -7.31 2.40
C LEU A 361 -12.49 -7.66 1.27
N TRP A 362 -11.59 -8.61 1.50
CA TRP A 362 -10.55 -9.03 0.58
C TRP A 362 -10.65 -10.53 0.37
N LEU A 363 -11.03 -10.96 -0.83
CA LEU A 363 -11.37 -12.35 -1.08
C LEU A 363 -10.54 -12.90 -2.24
N GLY A 364 -9.74 -13.94 -1.97
CA GLY A 364 -9.03 -14.71 -3.00
C GLY A 364 -9.94 -15.79 -3.60
N LEU A 365 -9.82 -16.00 -4.91
CA LEU A 365 -10.50 -17.08 -5.63
C LEU A 365 -9.44 -18.04 -6.17
N GLN A 366 -9.53 -19.35 -5.86
CA GLN A 366 -8.54 -20.34 -6.26
C GLN A 366 -9.23 -21.67 -6.60
N PRO A 367 -8.74 -22.41 -7.61
CA PRO A 367 -9.37 -23.70 -7.98
C PRO A 367 -9.44 -24.69 -6.82
N ASP A 368 -8.30 -24.97 -6.20
CA ASP A 368 -8.11 -25.82 -5.03
C ASP A 368 -7.10 -25.14 -4.08
N PRO A 369 -6.92 -25.60 -2.83
CA PRO A 369 -6.06 -24.91 -1.86
C PRO A 369 -4.54 -25.05 -2.12
N ASP A 370 -4.09 -25.66 -3.22
CA ASP A 370 -2.65 -25.78 -3.51
C ASP A 370 -1.99 -24.38 -3.67
N PRO A 371 -1.09 -23.97 -2.75
CA PRO A 371 -0.43 -22.66 -2.82
C PRO A 371 0.47 -22.51 -4.05
N MET A 372 0.73 -23.59 -4.78
CA MET A 372 1.53 -23.54 -6.01
C MET A 372 0.85 -22.80 -7.15
N HIS A 373 -0.48 -22.61 -7.13
CA HIS A 373 -1.15 -21.71 -8.09
C HIS A 373 -0.61 -20.29 -7.96
N ILE A 374 -0.58 -19.74 -6.74
CA ILE A 374 -0.05 -18.39 -6.48
C ILE A 374 1.46 -18.31 -6.81
N ALA A 375 2.22 -19.37 -6.48
CA ALA A 375 3.66 -19.42 -6.80
C ALA A 375 3.92 -19.40 -8.31
N ARG A 376 3.13 -20.12 -9.11
CA ARG A 376 3.24 -20.12 -10.58
C ARG A 376 2.81 -18.78 -11.17
N GLU A 377 1.79 -18.13 -10.62
CA GLU A 377 1.37 -16.79 -11.04
C GLU A 377 2.52 -15.78 -10.93
N CYS A 378 3.26 -15.77 -9.81
CA CYS A 378 4.48 -14.95 -9.66
C CYS A 378 5.56 -15.29 -10.69
N MET A 379 5.72 -16.58 -11.04
CA MET A 379 6.69 -16.98 -12.06
C MET A 379 6.31 -16.47 -13.45
N TYR A 380 5.01 -16.50 -13.82
CA TYR A 380 4.53 -15.95 -15.09
C TYR A 380 4.78 -14.44 -15.15
N GLU A 381 4.53 -13.71 -14.06
CA GLU A 381 4.82 -12.27 -14.01
C GLU A 381 6.32 -12.00 -14.22
N ARG A 382 7.22 -12.74 -13.56
CA ARG A 382 8.67 -12.65 -13.79
C ARG A 382 9.08 -12.97 -15.23
N MET A 383 8.32 -13.79 -15.94
CA MET A 383 8.50 -14.04 -17.38
C MET A 383 7.82 -12.98 -18.27
N LEU A 384 7.25 -11.93 -17.68
CA LEU A 384 6.51 -10.85 -18.34
C LEU A 384 5.28 -11.39 -19.11
N GLN A 385 4.57 -12.36 -18.51
CA GLN A 385 3.41 -13.01 -19.09
C GLN A 385 2.24 -12.99 -18.13
N PHE A 386 1.03 -12.97 -18.68
CA PHE A 386 -0.16 -13.28 -17.88
C PHE A 386 -0.18 -14.77 -17.52
N PRO A 387 -0.63 -15.14 -16.31
CA PRO A 387 -0.82 -16.55 -15.96
C PRO A 387 -1.90 -17.18 -16.84
N PRO A 388 -1.80 -18.48 -17.14
CA PRO A 388 -2.90 -19.20 -17.75
C PRO A 388 -4.10 -19.28 -16.80
N LEU A 389 -5.33 -19.46 -17.33
CA LEU A 389 -6.55 -19.40 -16.54
C LEU A 389 -6.61 -20.42 -15.40
N GLU A 390 -5.95 -21.58 -15.53
CA GLU A 390 -5.86 -22.60 -14.49
C GLU A 390 -4.99 -22.21 -13.29
N ASP A 391 -4.07 -21.26 -13.47
CA ASP A 391 -3.19 -20.75 -12.42
C ASP A 391 -3.55 -19.32 -12.00
N TYR A 392 -4.59 -18.74 -12.59
CA TYR A 392 -5.01 -17.39 -12.23
C TYR A 392 -5.86 -17.39 -10.97
N CYS A 393 -5.38 -16.72 -9.94
CA CYS A 393 -6.01 -16.60 -8.62
C CYS A 393 -6.40 -15.15 -8.34
N PRO A 394 -7.50 -14.62 -8.90
CA PRO A 394 -7.88 -13.23 -8.69
C PRO A 394 -8.21 -12.94 -7.23
N THR A 395 -7.90 -11.73 -6.80
CA THR A 395 -8.48 -11.11 -5.60
C THR A 395 -9.65 -10.24 -5.99
N VAL A 396 -10.73 -10.35 -5.23
CA VAL A 396 -11.97 -9.61 -5.47
C VAL A 396 -12.46 -8.92 -4.20
N THR A 397 -13.10 -7.78 -4.37
CA THR A 397 -13.73 -7.01 -3.28
C THR A 397 -15.08 -6.50 -3.75
N CYS A 398 -16.15 -6.65 -2.96
CA CYS A 398 -17.44 -6.02 -3.23
C CYS A 398 -17.63 -4.82 -2.28
N HIS A 399 -17.06 -3.66 -2.66
CA HIS A 399 -16.99 -2.48 -1.80
C HIS A 399 -18.34 -2.01 -1.26
N SER A 400 -19.40 -2.13 -2.04
CA SER A 400 -20.74 -1.72 -1.64
C SER A 400 -21.39 -2.58 -0.56
N LEU A 401 -20.91 -3.80 -0.31
CA LEU A 401 -21.30 -4.60 0.86
C LEU A 401 -20.68 -4.04 2.14
N VAL A 402 -19.48 -3.47 2.00
CA VAL A 402 -18.67 -2.92 3.10
C VAL A 402 -19.06 -1.47 3.41
N ASP A 403 -19.29 -0.67 2.37
CA ASP A 403 -19.70 0.72 2.45
C ASP A 403 -20.78 1.03 1.40
N PRO A 404 -22.06 1.20 1.82
CA PRO A 404 -23.16 1.45 0.90
C PRO A 404 -23.02 2.74 0.06
N SER A 405 -22.09 3.63 0.39
CA SER A 405 -21.87 4.87 -0.37
C SER A 405 -21.26 4.64 -1.76
N TYR A 406 -20.78 3.42 -2.04
CA TYR A 406 -20.16 3.09 -3.32
C TYR A 406 -21.15 2.88 -4.48
N ALA A 407 -22.42 2.57 -4.20
CA ALA A 407 -23.40 2.28 -5.23
C ALA A 407 -24.77 2.85 -4.88
N PRO A 408 -25.67 3.05 -5.87
CA PRO A 408 -27.07 3.37 -5.63
C PRO A 408 -27.77 2.27 -4.81
N PRO A 409 -28.82 2.59 -4.04
CA PRO A 409 -29.55 1.61 -3.24
C PRO A 409 -29.97 0.36 -4.04
N GLY A 410 -29.63 -0.82 -3.54
CA GLY A 410 -29.92 -2.11 -4.17
C GLY A 410 -29.04 -2.43 -5.39
N LYS A 411 -27.96 -1.69 -5.58
CA LYS A 411 -26.91 -1.96 -6.57
C LYS A 411 -25.57 -2.13 -5.89
N HIS A 412 -24.58 -2.65 -6.64
CA HIS A 412 -23.28 -3.00 -6.08
C HIS A 412 -22.13 -2.57 -6.96
N VAL A 413 -20.96 -2.42 -6.33
CA VAL A 413 -19.66 -2.24 -7.01
C VAL A 413 -18.72 -3.32 -6.50
N ALA A 414 -18.12 -4.02 -7.43
CA ALA A 414 -17.06 -4.98 -7.14
C ALA A 414 -15.78 -4.65 -7.92
N GLN A 415 -14.66 -5.04 -7.38
CA GLN A 415 -13.33 -4.79 -7.94
C GLN A 415 -12.52 -6.07 -7.94
N SER A 416 -11.60 -6.18 -8.88
CA SER A 416 -10.60 -7.26 -8.92
C SER A 416 -9.24 -6.74 -9.34
N GLU A 417 -8.21 -7.50 -9.01
CA GLU A 417 -6.82 -7.27 -9.38
C GLU A 417 -6.23 -8.51 -10.02
N GLN A 418 -5.36 -8.29 -11.00
CA GLN A 418 -4.61 -9.35 -11.69
C GLN A 418 -3.19 -8.89 -11.98
N LEU A 419 -2.21 -9.73 -11.64
CA LEU A 419 -0.82 -9.53 -12.05
C LEU A 419 -0.69 -9.60 -13.57
N GLY A 420 0.16 -8.76 -14.14
CA GLY A 420 0.38 -8.69 -15.58
C GLY A 420 1.74 -8.12 -15.95
N PRO A 421 2.10 -8.18 -17.24
CA PRO A 421 3.38 -7.67 -17.71
C PRO A 421 3.50 -6.14 -17.56
N PRO A 422 4.74 -5.60 -17.50
CA PRO A 422 4.99 -4.17 -17.39
C PRO A 422 4.36 -3.33 -18.52
N ALA A 423 4.09 -2.07 -18.25
CA ALA A 423 3.44 -1.12 -19.16
C ALA A 423 4.05 -1.08 -20.58
N GLY A 424 5.37 -1.14 -20.69
CA GLY A 424 6.08 -1.09 -21.98
C GLY A 424 6.10 -2.41 -22.76
N TYR A 425 5.49 -3.48 -22.25
CA TYR A 425 5.49 -4.77 -22.93
C TYR A 425 4.56 -4.82 -24.15
N TYR A 426 3.44 -4.10 -24.08
CA TYR A 426 2.49 -3.93 -25.17
C TYR A 426 2.39 -2.46 -25.57
N ASP A 427 2.05 -2.20 -26.84
CA ASP A 427 1.65 -0.86 -27.28
C ASP A 427 0.23 -0.49 -26.79
N GLU A 428 -0.17 0.76 -26.96
CA GLU A 428 -1.48 1.26 -26.50
C GLU A 428 -2.66 0.47 -27.12
N LYS A 429 -2.58 0.13 -28.41
CA LYS A 429 -3.64 -0.62 -29.09
C LYS A 429 -3.75 -2.05 -28.54
N GLN A 430 -2.62 -2.71 -28.33
CA GLN A 430 -2.55 -4.04 -27.72
C GLN A 430 -3.12 -4.00 -26.30
N TRP A 431 -2.78 -2.99 -25.49
CA TRP A 431 -3.35 -2.83 -24.14
C TRP A 431 -4.87 -2.66 -24.17
N LEU A 432 -5.43 -1.89 -25.13
CA LEU A 432 -6.88 -1.75 -25.28
C LEU A 432 -7.57 -3.08 -25.61
N GLU A 433 -6.94 -3.93 -26.45
CA GLU A 433 -7.42 -5.29 -26.75
C GLU A 433 -7.34 -6.19 -25.51
N MET A 434 -6.22 -6.15 -24.76
CA MET A 434 -6.02 -6.93 -23.55
C MET A 434 -7.01 -6.56 -22.44
N LYS A 435 -7.27 -5.28 -22.20
CA LYS A 435 -8.25 -4.81 -21.21
C LYS A 435 -9.62 -5.46 -21.42
N LYS A 436 -10.10 -5.49 -22.65
CA LYS A 436 -11.37 -6.12 -22.99
C LYS A 436 -11.32 -7.64 -22.80
N ARG A 437 -10.31 -8.28 -23.36
CA ARG A 437 -10.14 -9.73 -23.30
C ARG A 437 -10.07 -10.23 -21.86
N TYR A 438 -9.22 -9.63 -21.04
CA TYR A 438 -9.04 -10.09 -19.66
C TYR A 438 -10.22 -9.75 -18.75
N ALA A 439 -11.02 -8.70 -19.03
CA ALA A 439 -12.28 -8.48 -18.34
C ALA A 439 -13.30 -9.61 -18.63
N GLU A 440 -13.36 -10.07 -19.89
CA GLU A 440 -14.19 -11.22 -20.28
C GLU A 440 -13.71 -12.53 -19.61
N GLU A 441 -12.40 -12.79 -19.63
CA GLU A 441 -11.81 -13.98 -19.00
C GLU A 441 -12.00 -13.98 -17.48
N LEU A 442 -11.77 -12.87 -16.80
CA LEU A 442 -12.00 -12.71 -15.36
C LEU A 442 -13.45 -13.00 -14.99
N LEU A 443 -14.42 -12.43 -15.73
CA LEU A 443 -15.82 -12.66 -15.45
C LEU A 443 -16.18 -14.13 -15.60
N GLY A 444 -15.66 -14.82 -16.63
CA GLY A 444 -15.84 -16.26 -16.84
C GLY A 444 -15.19 -17.12 -15.75
N ILE A 445 -14.09 -16.66 -15.14
CA ILE A 445 -13.51 -17.31 -13.96
C ILE A 445 -14.41 -17.06 -12.75
N TRP A 446 -14.82 -15.82 -12.49
CA TRP A 446 -15.62 -15.45 -11.32
C TRP A 446 -16.98 -16.18 -11.29
N GLU A 447 -17.62 -16.36 -12.45
CA GLU A 447 -18.87 -17.14 -12.62
C GLU A 447 -18.74 -18.57 -12.07
N GLN A 448 -17.56 -19.19 -12.14
CA GLN A 448 -17.33 -20.54 -11.62
C GLN A 448 -17.48 -20.62 -10.09
N TYR A 449 -17.19 -19.51 -9.38
CA TYR A 449 -17.31 -19.37 -7.93
C TYR A 449 -18.64 -18.77 -7.50
N ALA A 450 -19.14 -17.78 -8.24
CA ALA A 450 -20.38 -17.04 -8.00
C ALA A 450 -21.23 -17.03 -9.29
N PRO A 451 -22.21 -17.96 -9.44
CA PRO A 451 -22.93 -18.18 -10.71
C PRO A 451 -23.72 -16.98 -11.23
N ASN A 452 -23.96 -15.96 -10.41
CA ASN A 452 -24.60 -14.73 -10.85
C ASN A 452 -23.62 -13.68 -11.42
N MET A 453 -22.31 -13.97 -11.44
CA MET A 453 -21.31 -13.10 -12.06
C MET A 453 -21.24 -13.35 -13.56
N THR A 454 -22.25 -12.89 -14.27
CA THR A 454 -22.44 -12.97 -15.73
C THR A 454 -22.64 -11.58 -16.31
N TRP A 455 -22.54 -11.44 -17.63
CA TRP A 455 -22.80 -10.16 -18.31
C TRP A 455 -24.20 -9.58 -18.04
N ASP A 456 -25.19 -10.42 -17.75
CA ASP A 456 -26.56 -9.96 -17.39
C ASP A 456 -26.57 -9.23 -16.03
N ASN A 457 -25.59 -9.50 -15.15
CA ASN A 457 -25.43 -8.81 -13.87
C ASN A 457 -24.58 -7.52 -13.98
N ILE A 458 -23.88 -7.30 -15.09
CA ILE A 458 -22.98 -6.16 -15.27
C ILE A 458 -23.73 -4.96 -15.84
N ILE A 459 -23.70 -3.82 -15.13
CA ILE A 459 -24.21 -2.53 -15.60
C ILE A 459 -23.13 -1.81 -16.40
N GLY A 460 -21.89 -1.88 -15.95
CA GLY A 460 -20.75 -1.28 -16.60
C GLY A 460 -19.46 -1.83 -16.02
N VAL A 461 -18.38 -1.75 -16.77
CA VAL A 461 -17.03 -2.17 -16.36
C VAL A 461 -16.01 -1.16 -16.83
N ASP A 462 -15.06 -0.86 -15.94
CA ASP A 462 -13.81 -0.17 -16.30
C ASP A 462 -12.62 -1.07 -16.00
N THR A 463 -11.60 -0.95 -16.83
CA THR A 463 -10.35 -1.73 -16.69
C THR A 463 -9.16 -0.81 -16.89
N ASN A 464 -8.29 -0.74 -15.89
CA ASN A 464 -7.01 -0.06 -15.97
C ASN A 464 -5.87 -1.09 -16.11
N SER A 465 -4.99 -0.85 -17.07
CA SER A 465 -3.79 -1.65 -17.32
C SER A 465 -2.56 -1.01 -16.67
N PRO A 466 -1.42 -1.72 -16.59
CA PRO A 466 -0.14 -1.12 -16.21
C PRO A 466 0.23 0.11 -17.06
N TYR A 467 -0.17 0.13 -18.34
CA TYR A 467 0.01 1.29 -19.22
C TYR A 467 -0.82 2.50 -18.75
N ASP A 468 -2.06 2.29 -18.32
CA ASP A 468 -2.89 3.36 -17.74
C ASP A 468 -2.30 3.84 -16.41
N SER A 469 -1.86 2.93 -15.55
CA SER A 469 -1.19 3.25 -14.28
C SER A 469 0.07 4.10 -14.49
N LEU A 470 0.88 3.78 -15.51
CA LEU A 470 2.04 4.59 -15.89
C LEU A 470 1.62 5.99 -16.34
N ARG A 471 0.65 6.10 -17.27
CA ARG A 471 0.24 7.37 -17.86
C ARG A 471 -0.53 8.26 -16.89
N MET A 472 -1.50 7.68 -16.17
CA MET A 472 -2.46 8.44 -15.36
C MET A 472 -1.93 8.70 -13.95
N LYS A 473 -1.20 7.76 -13.36
CA LYS A 473 -0.76 7.82 -11.95
C LYS A 473 0.75 8.04 -11.79
N ASN A 474 1.48 8.13 -12.90
CA ASN A 474 2.95 8.25 -12.90
C ASN A 474 3.67 7.11 -12.19
N LEU A 475 3.15 5.89 -12.27
CA LEU A 475 3.86 4.71 -11.76
C LEU A 475 4.99 4.30 -12.71
N ALA A 476 5.96 5.19 -12.84
CA ALA A 476 7.10 5.03 -13.75
C ALA A 476 8.21 4.16 -13.13
N PRO A 477 8.94 3.38 -13.96
CA PRO A 477 8.84 3.36 -15.43
C PRO A 477 7.86 2.33 -15.99
N HIS A 478 7.36 1.39 -15.21
CA HIS A 478 6.73 0.16 -15.74
C HIS A 478 5.26 -0.05 -15.33
N GLY A 479 4.67 0.87 -14.58
CA GLY A 479 3.29 0.76 -14.11
C GLY A 479 3.14 -0.15 -12.87
N THR A 480 4.24 -0.52 -12.20
CA THR A 480 4.20 -1.27 -10.95
C THR A 480 3.67 -0.42 -9.79
N MET A 481 2.79 -0.99 -8.98
CA MET A 481 2.18 -0.26 -7.87
C MET A 481 3.17 0.15 -6.76
N ALA A 482 4.28 -0.57 -6.62
CA ALA A 482 5.33 -0.26 -5.64
C ALA A 482 6.40 0.73 -6.13
N GLY A 483 6.35 1.11 -7.42
CA GLY A 483 7.35 1.93 -8.06
C GLY A 483 8.67 1.20 -8.36
N ILE A 484 9.19 0.43 -7.43
CA ILE A 484 10.31 -0.53 -7.59
C ILE A 484 10.01 -1.82 -6.82
N ASP A 485 10.56 -2.93 -7.28
CA ASP A 485 10.39 -4.25 -6.66
C ASP A 485 10.92 -4.29 -5.21
N HIS A 486 10.55 -5.34 -4.46
CA HIS A 486 10.90 -5.53 -3.05
C HIS A 486 11.95 -6.66 -2.80
N PRO A 487 12.98 -6.88 -3.64
CA PRO A 487 14.01 -7.81 -3.24
C PRO A 487 14.80 -7.26 -2.06
N ILE A 488 15.33 -8.13 -1.20
CA ILE A 488 16.00 -7.73 0.04
C ILE A 488 17.09 -6.67 -0.15
N TYR A 489 17.78 -6.71 -1.29
CA TYR A 489 18.83 -5.73 -1.63
C TYR A 489 18.28 -4.38 -2.15
N GLN A 490 16.95 -4.25 -2.36
CA GLN A 490 16.24 -2.99 -2.64
C GLN A 490 15.31 -2.57 -1.50
N MET A 491 15.50 -3.11 -0.30
CA MET A 491 14.67 -2.80 0.86
C MET A 491 15.49 -2.12 1.96
N GLN A 492 14.78 -1.57 2.94
CA GLN A 492 15.36 -0.97 4.14
C GLN A 492 16.38 0.16 3.81
N ALA A 493 17.63 0.03 4.29
CA ALA A 493 18.70 1.00 4.05
C ALA A 493 19.22 1.03 2.60
N ASN A 494 18.71 0.16 1.73
CA ASN A 494 19.06 0.11 0.32
C ASN A 494 17.95 0.65 -0.59
N ARG A 495 16.84 1.14 -0.03
CA ARG A 495 15.67 1.55 -0.82
C ARG A 495 15.60 3.06 -1.03
N PRO A 496 15.57 3.58 -2.27
CA PRO A 496 15.77 2.85 -3.54
C PRO A 496 17.21 2.42 -3.77
N THR A 497 18.18 3.23 -3.35
CA THR A 497 19.63 2.94 -3.31
C THR A 497 20.19 3.44 -1.98
N PRO A 498 21.37 2.95 -1.52
CA PRO A 498 21.97 3.44 -0.27
C PRO A 498 22.16 4.95 -0.22
N GLU A 499 22.46 5.59 -1.36
CA GLU A 499 22.67 7.04 -1.45
C GLU A 499 21.38 7.84 -1.22
N LEU A 500 20.22 7.26 -1.60
CA LEU A 500 18.91 7.91 -1.53
C LEU A 500 18.05 7.44 -0.34
N ALA A 501 18.51 6.42 0.39
CA ALA A 501 17.70 5.76 1.44
C ALA A 501 17.29 6.70 2.59
N ASN A 502 18.03 7.78 2.82
CA ASN A 502 17.72 8.79 3.83
C ASN A 502 17.05 10.05 3.24
N HIS A 503 16.31 9.91 2.15
CA HIS A 503 15.50 10.99 1.57
C HIS A 503 16.25 12.25 1.13
N ARG A 504 17.59 12.25 1.13
CA ARG A 504 18.44 13.35 0.65
C ARG A 504 18.97 13.04 -0.74
N MET A 505 18.94 14.02 -1.62
CA MET A 505 19.76 14.02 -2.84
C MET A 505 21.18 14.54 -2.54
N PRO A 506 22.18 14.16 -3.33
CA PRO A 506 23.53 14.74 -3.22
C PRO A 506 23.59 16.23 -3.64
N ILE A 507 22.46 16.84 -3.93
CA ILE A 507 22.27 18.25 -4.25
C ILE A 507 21.70 18.95 -3.02
N LYS A 508 22.36 19.99 -2.55
CA LYS A 508 21.91 20.71 -1.36
C LYS A 508 20.48 21.23 -1.50
N ASN A 509 19.69 21.17 -0.44
CA ASN A 509 18.30 21.62 -0.39
C ASN A 509 17.32 20.80 -1.27
N LEU A 510 17.74 19.64 -1.79
CA LEU A 510 16.90 18.74 -2.55
C LEU A 510 16.65 17.46 -1.77
N TYR A 511 15.36 17.19 -1.50
CA TYR A 511 14.88 15.99 -0.81
C TYR A 511 13.97 15.18 -1.72
N CYS A 512 13.75 13.92 -1.36
CA CYS A 512 12.94 13.00 -2.16
C CYS A 512 12.15 12.03 -1.27
N THR A 513 10.94 11.71 -1.70
CA THR A 513 10.07 10.71 -1.07
C THR A 513 9.11 10.12 -2.11
N GLY A 514 8.44 9.04 -1.77
CA GLY A 514 7.52 8.34 -2.67
C GLY A 514 7.48 6.85 -2.38
N GLY A 515 6.67 6.08 -3.10
CA GLY A 515 6.57 4.62 -2.95
C GLY A 515 7.89 3.88 -3.18
N CYS A 516 8.82 4.48 -3.93
CA CYS A 516 10.16 3.93 -4.15
C CYS A 516 11.11 4.08 -2.95
N TRP A 517 10.75 4.80 -1.91
CA TRP A 517 11.58 4.99 -0.71
C TRP A 517 11.17 4.04 0.42
N HIS A 518 11.99 3.96 1.45
CA HIS A 518 11.65 3.17 2.64
C HIS A 518 10.37 3.74 3.29
N VAL A 519 9.36 2.96 3.60
CA VAL A 519 9.25 1.48 3.63
C VAL A 519 8.74 0.85 2.33
N GLY A 520 8.24 1.63 1.36
CA GLY A 520 7.51 1.11 0.20
C GLY A 520 6.04 0.80 0.53
N SER A 521 5.41 1.62 1.39
CA SER A 521 4.06 1.37 1.93
C SER A 521 2.91 1.75 0.97
N ASN A 522 3.18 2.02 -0.30
CA ASN A 522 2.19 2.39 -1.30
C ASN A 522 1.19 3.48 -0.83
N ALA A 523 0.12 3.12 -0.13
CA ALA A 523 -0.92 4.04 0.34
C ALA A 523 -0.60 4.79 1.65
N GLY A 524 0.39 4.34 2.44
CA GLY A 524 0.69 4.84 3.78
C GLY A 524 1.41 6.20 3.83
N ALA A 525 1.63 6.71 5.04
CA ALA A 525 2.29 7.98 5.32
C ALA A 525 3.77 7.84 5.73
N ALA A 526 4.28 6.63 5.86
CA ALA A 526 5.59 6.35 6.46
C ALA A 526 6.74 7.05 5.73
N GLU A 527 6.80 6.98 4.41
CA GLU A 527 7.86 7.60 3.61
C GLU A 527 7.88 9.12 3.76
N SER A 528 6.70 9.73 3.86
CA SER A 528 6.55 11.17 4.05
C SER A 528 7.01 11.59 5.44
N TYR A 529 6.62 10.82 6.45
CA TYR A 529 7.02 11.05 7.83
C TYR A 529 8.52 10.88 8.04
N ASN A 530 9.11 9.83 7.47
CA ASN A 530 10.55 9.58 7.47
C ASN A 530 11.31 10.71 6.76
N CYS A 531 10.81 11.18 5.62
CA CYS A 531 11.37 12.34 4.92
C CYS A 531 11.29 13.60 5.78
N TYR A 532 10.17 13.84 6.46
CA TYR A 532 10.05 14.99 7.37
C TYR A 532 11.04 14.91 8.55
N LYS A 533 11.24 13.72 9.13
CA LYS A 533 12.26 13.52 10.20
C LYS A 533 13.65 13.96 9.75
N ILE A 534 14.03 13.60 8.52
CA ILE A 534 15.30 14.00 7.91
C ILE A 534 15.36 15.53 7.70
N ILE A 535 14.34 16.11 7.08
CA ILE A 535 14.26 17.56 6.83
C ILE A 535 14.28 18.34 8.16
N ALA A 536 13.54 17.88 9.16
CA ALA A 536 13.48 18.53 10.47
C ALA A 536 14.83 18.47 11.20
N SER A 537 15.55 17.37 11.08
CA SER A 537 16.90 17.25 11.62
C SER A 537 17.89 18.21 10.93
N ASP A 538 17.85 18.28 9.59
CA ASP A 538 18.79 19.08 8.80
C ASP A 538 18.56 20.60 8.97
N LEU A 539 17.31 21.01 9.13
CA LEU A 539 16.92 22.43 9.15
C LEU A 539 16.53 22.95 10.55
N GLY A 540 16.59 22.10 11.59
CA GLY A 540 16.20 22.48 12.95
C GLY A 540 14.71 22.84 13.09
N LEU A 541 13.84 22.09 12.41
CA LEU A 541 12.39 22.32 12.45
C LEU A 541 11.74 21.67 13.69
N GLY A 542 10.47 21.97 13.93
CA GLY A 542 9.67 21.34 14.97
C GLY A 542 9.58 19.82 14.78
N LYS A 543 9.71 19.07 15.87
CA LYS A 543 9.75 17.61 15.90
C LYS A 543 8.62 17.08 16.80
N PRO A 544 7.46 16.72 16.25
CA PRO A 544 6.34 16.26 17.06
C PRO A 544 6.67 15.06 17.96
N TRP A 545 7.58 14.17 17.51
CA TRP A 545 8.02 13.01 18.30
C TRP A 545 8.93 13.34 19.50
N GLU A 546 9.36 14.59 19.67
CA GLU A 546 10.07 15.09 20.85
C GLU A 546 9.14 15.86 21.80
N GLU A 547 7.85 16.05 21.44
CA GLU A 547 6.87 16.68 22.33
C GLU A 547 6.47 15.73 23.47
N PRO A 548 6.25 16.25 24.71
CA PRO A 548 5.83 15.41 25.82
C PRO A 548 4.57 14.58 25.51
N GLY A 549 4.63 13.27 25.73
CA GLY A 549 3.55 12.32 25.46
C GLY A 549 3.46 11.84 24.00
N LYS A 550 4.43 12.23 23.15
CA LYS A 550 4.53 11.76 21.76
C LYS A 550 5.82 11.02 21.48
N GLU A 551 6.53 10.58 22.53
CA GLU A 551 7.77 9.82 22.42
C GLU A 551 7.54 8.49 21.70
N GLU A 552 8.33 8.22 20.66
CA GLU A 552 8.23 7.02 19.84
C GLU A 552 9.13 5.89 20.34
N PRO A 553 8.75 4.62 20.11
CA PRO A 553 7.57 4.15 19.37
C PRO A 553 6.27 4.11 20.20
N ALA A 554 6.34 4.24 21.52
CA ALA A 554 5.22 3.98 22.45
C ALA A 554 3.96 4.83 22.14
N SER A 555 4.13 6.11 21.81
CA SER A 555 3.00 6.98 21.47
C SER A 555 2.28 6.58 20.18
N LEU A 556 3.00 6.03 19.21
CA LEU A 556 2.42 5.51 17.97
C LEU A 556 1.63 4.22 18.25
N VAL A 557 2.17 3.32 19.07
CA VAL A 557 1.50 2.10 19.53
C VAL A 557 0.21 2.46 20.29
N GLN A 558 0.29 3.38 21.23
CA GLN A 558 -0.89 3.85 21.97
C GLN A 558 -1.95 4.41 21.02
N ASN A 559 -1.57 5.30 20.11
CA ASN A 559 -2.49 5.89 19.13
C ASN A 559 -3.15 4.83 18.25
N LEU A 560 -2.38 3.83 17.79
CA LEU A 560 -2.92 2.72 17.01
C LEU A 560 -4.01 1.96 17.79
N TRP A 561 -3.78 1.67 19.07
CA TRP A 561 -4.77 1.00 19.92
C TRP A 561 -6.01 1.87 20.17
N GLU A 562 -5.87 3.18 20.30
CA GLU A 562 -7.01 4.10 20.40
C GLU A 562 -7.86 4.10 19.14
N ILE A 563 -7.25 4.12 17.96
CA ILE A 563 -7.96 4.01 16.67
C ILE A 563 -8.68 2.65 16.56
N ARG A 564 -8.02 1.54 16.89
CA ARG A 564 -8.64 0.20 16.85
C ARG A 564 -9.83 0.12 17.82
N LYS A 565 -9.73 0.66 19.04
CA LYS A 565 -10.84 0.75 20.01
C LYS A 565 -12.00 1.62 19.49
N LYS A 566 -11.70 2.76 18.86
CA LYS A 566 -12.72 3.63 18.26
C LYS A 566 -13.51 2.90 17.17
N VAL A 567 -12.84 2.12 16.34
CA VAL A 567 -13.47 1.31 15.30
C VAL A 567 -14.28 0.14 15.91
N GLN A 568 -13.78 -0.52 16.95
CA GLN A 568 -14.52 -1.58 17.67
C GLN A 568 -15.79 -1.05 18.34
N ALA A 569 -15.74 0.15 18.93
CA ALA A 569 -16.91 0.77 19.59
C ALA A 569 -18.05 1.06 18.60
N SER A 570 -17.74 1.37 17.35
CA SER A 570 -18.76 1.59 16.30
C SER A 570 -19.58 0.32 15.98
N ALA A 571 -19.04 -0.89 16.23
CA ALA A 571 -19.75 -2.15 16.04
C ALA A 571 -20.80 -2.43 17.13
N SER A 572 -20.58 -1.90 18.35
CA SER A 572 -21.46 -2.16 19.50
C SER A 572 -22.64 -1.19 19.61
N GLY A 573 -22.79 -0.23 18.70
CA GLY A 573 -23.86 0.78 18.74
C GLY A 573 -23.75 1.77 19.91
N GLN A 574 -22.58 1.92 20.51
CA GLN A 574 -22.30 2.80 21.67
C GLN A 574 -21.71 4.16 21.25
N THR A 575 -21.96 4.64 20.03
CA THR A 575 -21.58 6.00 19.60
C THR A 575 -22.79 6.88 19.37
#